data_50de5f3128996764d5442e1b2d3bcdce
#
_entry.id   50de5f3128996764d5442e1b2d3bcdce
#
_cell.length_a   1.000
_cell.length_b   1.000
_cell.length_c   1.000
_cell.angle_alpha   90.00
_cell.angle_beta   90.00
_cell.angle_gamma   90.00
#
_symmetry.space_group_name_H-M   'P 1'
#
loop_
_entity.id
_entity.type
_entity.pdbx_description
1 polymer ?
#
loop_
_entity_poly.entity_id
_entity_poly.type
_entity_poly.pdbx_seq_one_letter_code
_entity_poly.pdbx_strand_id
1 'polypeptide(L)'
;MKRIAIAALLATGLLAQAHAGATTVRVHYAAGKEGIQIRADKGAAGWSQGVPATPEGGPLNVWTFTWPDALGDIQMKPTLGADKVSIGGVYRLPAGATVDIYPFFGAPFGKVTVVPDFASPQLNNKRALRIYLPPSYQENAAKRYPVLYMHDGQNLFDAKTASYGVEWGVDETVNRLVATGVMDEVIVVGIDNTPDRITEYTPCCDPKYGGGKLNAYDAFIVETVKPYVDRTYRTLPGKATTAIMGSSLGGIASVLIAQRHPDIFSKAGGVSSSFWWNNGALLAKVPDHVPVKFYLDAGTRDDGLDDTTKMRDAMLAKGYRDADDLMFYKAEGARHNEASWSARVDKPLTWFFPWGSTRQ
;
A
#
# COMPACT_ATOMS: atom_id res chain seq x y z
N MET A 1 64.74 -10.72 -39.46
CA MET A 1 64.13 -10.77 -38.11
C MET A 1 63.71 -9.34 -37.74
N LYS A 2 62.44 -9.02 -37.95
CA LYS A 2 61.89 -7.71 -37.57
C LYS A 2 61.10 -7.89 -36.30
N ARG A 3 61.46 -7.22 -35.20
CA ARG A 3 60.75 -7.18 -33.92
C ARG A 3 59.64 -6.15 -34.03
N ILE A 4 58.39 -6.59 -33.85
CA ILE A 4 57.22 -5.73 -33.73
C ILE A 4 57.03 -5.44 -32.24
N ALA A 5 57.15 -4.17 -31.87
CA ALA A 5 56.83 -3.69 -30.53
C ALA A 5 55.34 -3.38 -30.47
N ILE A 6 54.62 -4.07 -29.58
CA ILE A 6 53.22 -3.79 -29.26
C ILE A 6 53.20 -2.77 -28.14
N ALA A 7 52.78 -1.55 -28.44
CA ALA A 7 52.51 -0.52 -27.45
C ALA A 7 51.11 -0.76 -26.85
N ALA A 8 51.02 -1.11 -25.57
CA ALA A 8 49.76 -1.17 -24.83
C ALA A 8 49.31 0.24 -24.43
N LEU A 9 48.24 0.74 -25.03
CA LEU A 9 47.58 1.94 -24.57
C LEU A 9 46.77 1.59 -23.30
N LEU A 10 47.23 2.05 -22.16
CA LEU A 10 46.44 2.12 -20.93
C LEU A 10 45.42 3.26 -21.07
N ALA A 11 44.19 2.93 -21.40
CA ALA A 11 43.09 3.86 -21.31
C ALA A 11 42.67 3.99 -19.83
N THR A 12 43.19 5.02 -19.16
CA THR A 12 42.66 5.46 -17.86
C THR A 12 41.31 6.08 -18.09
N GLY A 13 40.23 5.26 -17.92
CA GLY A 13 38.87 5.75 -17.86
C GLY A 13 38.71 6.58 -16.58
N LEU A 14 38.74 7.90 -16.67
CA LEU A 14 38.16 8.77 -15.66
C LEU A 14 36.65 8.50 -15.67
N LEU A 15 36.17 7.74 -14.70
CA LEU A 15 34.78 7.77 -14.32
C LEU A 15 34.50 9.21 -13.82
N ALA A 16 33.87 10.02 -14.66
CA ALA A 16 33.29 11.28 -14.24
C ALA A 16 32.27 10.94 -13.20
N GLN A 17 32.56 11.13 -11.90
CA GLN A 17 31.56 11.21 -10.87
C GLN A 17 30.64 12.38 -11.26
N ALA A 18 29.42 12.07 -11.70
CA ALA A 18 28.39 13.07 -11.82
C ALA A 18 28.25 13.71 -10.42
N HIS A 19 28.65 14.96 -10.30
CA HIS A 19 28.41 15.73 -9.09
C HIS A 19 26.90 15.86 -8.99
N ALA A 20 26.31 15.16 -8.01
CA ALA A 20 24.90 15.35 -7.68
C ALA A 20 24.69 16.81 -7.33
N GLY A 21 23.74 17.47 -7.96
CA GLY A 21 23.37 18.85 -7.65
C GLY A 21 22.85 18.99 -6.22
N ALA A 22 22.46 20.18 -5.83
CA ALA A 22 21.90 20.45 -4.50
C ALA A 22 20.67 19.57 -4.20
N THR A 23 20.62 19.00 -3.01
CA THR A 23 19.45 18.24 -2.54
C THR A 23 18.47 19.18 -1.89
N THR A 24 17.21 19.15 -2.28
CA THR A 24 16.16 20.04 -1.77
C THR A 24 14.97 19.23 -1.24
N VAL A 25 14.47 19.64 -0.07
CA VAL A 25 13.17 19.17 0.43
C VAL A 25 12.14 20.30 0.36
N ARG A 26 10.96 19.97 -0.12
CA ARG A 26 9.78 20.85 -0.07
C ARG A 26 8.76 20.22 0.87
N VAL A 27 8.54 20.90 2.00
CA VAL A 27 7.63 20.43 3.06
C VAL A 27 6.28 21.10 2.87
N HIS A 28 5.29 20.34 2.48
CA HIS A 28 3.92 20.82 2.29
C HIS A 28 3.14 20.69 3.59
N TYR A 29 3.05 21.82 4.33
CA TYR A 29 2.33 21.87 5.60
C TYR A 29 1.97 23.32 5.98
N ALA A 30 0.73 23.54 6.44
CA ALA A 30 0.24 24.84 6.88
C ALA A 30 0.73 25.18 8.29
N ALA A 31 2.04 25.45 8.45
CA ALA A 31 2.68 25.69 9.75
C ALA A 31 2.38 27.06 10.38
N GLY A 32 1.83 27.99 9.61
CA GLY A 32 1.53 29.34 10.10
C GLY A 32 2.77 30.04 10.66
N LYS A 33 2.62 30.68 11.83
CA LYS A 33 3.71 31.41 12.50
C LYS A 33 4.74 30.53 13.20
N GLU A 34 4.42 29.26 13.48
CA GLU A 34 5.36 28.33 14.12
C GLU A 34 6.51 27.98 13.19
N GLY A 35 6.25 27.95 11.86
CA GLY A 35 7.24 27.61 10.85
C GLY A 35 7.65 26.15 10.87
N ILE A 36 8.43 25.76 9.86
CA ILE A 36 9.03 24.43 9.77
C ILE A 36 10.53 24.53 9.99
N GLN A 37 11.09 23.63 10.80
CA GLN A 37 12.52 23.41 10.88
C GLN A 37 12.87 22.01 10.41
N ILE A 38 14.10 21.83 9.97
CA ILE A 38 14.63 20.57 9.45
C ILE A 38 15.69 20.05 10.41
N ARG A 39 15.50 18.81 10.88
CA ARG A 39 16.52 18.00 11.55
C ARG A 39 17.03 16.94 10.58
N ALA A 40 18.36 16.77 10.50
CA ALA A 40 18.96 15.85 9.55
C ALA A 40 20.28 15.25 10.06
N ASP A 41 20.75 14.23 9.36
CA ASP A 41 22.02 13.57 9.65
C ASP A 41 23.23 14.28 9.04
N LYS A 42 22.99 15.30 8.17
CA LYS A 42 24.06 15.98 7.42
C LYS A 42 23.84 17.49 7.28
N GLY A 43 24.92 18.20 7.03
CA GLY A 43 24.93 19.65 6.80
C GLY A 43 24.79 20.47 8.07
N ALA A 44 24.19 21.65 7.95
CA ALA A 44 23.96 22.57 9.06
C ALA A 44 22.87 22.09 10.02
N ALA A 45 21.95 21.25 9.57
CA ALA A 45 20.89 20.67 10.38
C ALA A 45 21.41 19.46 11.17
N GLY A 46 21.18 19.44 12.48
CA GLY A 46 21.50 18.30 13.34
C GLY A 46 20.23 17.64 13.89
N TRP A 47 20.35 16.41 14.44
CA TRP A 47 19.21 15.73 15.04
C TRP A 47 18.72 16.41 16.35
N SER A 48 19.61 17.05 17.08
CA SER A 48 19.27 17.75 18.33
C SER A 48 18.73 19.15 18.12
N GLN A 49 19.14 19.82 17.04
CA GLN A 49 18.74 21.18 16.73
C GLN A 49 18.38 21.30 15.25
N GLY A 50 17.15 21.77 14.99
CA GLY A 50 16.68 22.02 13.64
C GLY A 50 17.19 23.34 13.07
N VAL A 51 17.21 23.44 11.75
CA VAL A 51 17.47 24.67 11.00
C VAL A 51 16.17 25.11 10.32
N PRO A 52 15.78 26.39 10.40
CA PRO A 52 14.57 26.89 9.78
C PRO A 52 14.55 26.65 8.26
N ALA A 53 13.44 26.12 7.76
CA ALA A 53 13.14 26.10 6.33
C ALA A 53 12.57 27.45 5.89
N THR A 54 12.79 27.83 4.65
CA THR A 54 12.30 29.07 4.06
C THR A 54 10.88 28.87 3.52
N PRO A 55 9.90 29.72 3.90
CA PRO A 55 8.56 29.62 3.32
C PRO A 55 8.58 30.10 1.85
N GLU A 56 7.99 29.31 0.96
CA GLU A 56 7.80 29.74 -0.44
C GLU A 56 6.53 30.60 -0.62
N GLY A 57 5.68 30.61 0.39
CA GLY A 57 4.38 31.28 0.33
C GLY A 57 3.35 30.49 -0.48
N GLY A 58 2.13 31.02 -0.53
CA GLY A 58 1.01 30.44 -1.26
C GLY A 58 0.00 29.70 -0.39
N PRO A 59 -1.15 29.27 -0.96
CA PRO A 59 -2.28 28.75 -0.19
C PRO A 59 -2.03 27.42 0.51
N LEU A 60 -0.96 26.72 0.14
CA LEU A 60 -0.61 25.40 0.71
C LEU A 60 0.56 25.45 1.69
N ASN A 61 1.17 26.63 1.93
CA ASN A 61 2.33 26.78 2.82
C ASN A 61 3.41 25.73 2.55
N VAL A 62 4.20 25.94 1.50
CA VAL A 62 5.36 25.13 1.16
C VAL A 62 6.59 25.74 1.84
N TRP A 63 7.42 24.90 2.47
CA TRP A 63 8.64 25.27 3.16
C TRP A 63 9.82 24.54 2.53
N THR A 64 10.82 25.27 2.07
CA THR A 64 11.96 24.72 1.33
C THR A 64 13.23 24.78 2.15
N PHE A 65 13.99 23.69 2.12
CA PHE A 65 15.34 23.63 2.66
C PHE A 65 16.25 22.93 1.66
N THR A 66 17.44 23.53 1.42
CA THR A 66 18.40 23.02 0.42
C THR A 66 19.75 22.75 1.08
N TRP A 67 20.29 21.58 0.82
CA TRP A 67 21.66 21.21 1.16
C TRP A 67 22.55 21.44 -0.06
N PRO A 68 23.79 21.94 0.16
CA PRO A 68 24.76 22.10 -0.90
C PRO A 68 25.17 20.74 -1.49
N ASP A 69 25.85 20.79 -2.64
CA ASP A 69 26.33 19.62 -3.36
C ASP A 69 27.19 18.69 -2.50
N ALA A 70 27.27 17.42 -2.91
CA ALA A 70 28.20 16.40 -2.42
C ALA A 70 27.94 15.82 -1.01
N LEU A 71 26.78 16.02 -0.38
CA LEU A 71 26.47 15.38 0.91
C LEU A 71 26.02 13.91 0.78
N GLY A 72 25.73 13.43 -0.44
CA GLY A 72 25.10 12.12 -0.65
C GLY A 72 23.66 12.09 -0.17
N ASP A 73 23.07 10.91 -0.01
CA ASP A 73 21.72 10.74 0.51
C ASP A 73 21.59 11.32 1.93
N ILE A 74 20.48 11.98 2.20
CA ILE A 74 20.21 12.66 3.46
C ILE A 74 19.03 11.99 4.17
N GLN A 75 19.16 11.80 5.47
CA GLN A 75 18.07 11.41 6.34
C GLN A 75 17.59 12.62 7.14
N MET A 76 16.27 12.86 7.16
CA MET A 76 15.75 14.04 7.83
C MET A 76 14.35 13.82 8.43
N LYS A 77 13.99 14.69 9.37
CA LYS A 77 12.62 14.88 9.87
C LYS A 77 12.30 16.37 9.97
N PRO A 78 11.13 16.80 9.51
CA PRO A 78 10.65 18.15 9.79
C PRO A 78 10.11 18.24 11.21
N THR A 79 10.25 19.44 11.81
CA THR A 79 9.59 19.82 13.06
C THR A 79 8.67 21.00 12.82
N LEU A 80 7.55 21.05 13.53
CA LEU A 80 6.69 22.21 13.62
C LEU A 80 7.21 23.05 14.80
N GLY A 81 7.67 24.25 14.52
CA GLY A 81 8.47 25.03 15.49
C GLY A 81 9.75 24.30 15.88
N ALA A 82 10.25 24.55 17.10
CA ALA A 82 11.51 24.01 17.58
C ALA A 82 11.43 22.50 17.96
N ASP A 83 10.32 22.07 18.53
CA ASP A 83 10.28 20.82 19.30
C ASP A 83 9.35 19.74 18.80
N LYS A 84 8.29 20.09 18.08
CA LYS A 84 7.27 19.14 17.67
C LYS A 84 7.69 18.38 16.41
N VAL A 85 8.33 17.22 16.60
CA VAL A 85 8.80 16.36 15.49
C VAL A 85 7.62 15.72 14.76
N SER A 86 7.70 15.62 13.43
CA SER A 86 6.67 14.93 12.62
C SER A 86 6.52 13.47 13.02
N ILE A 87 5.29 12.98 12.98
CA ILE A 87 4.98 11.56 13.20
C ILE A 87 5.39 10.74 11.96
N GLY A 88 5.63 9.46 12.16
CA GLY A 88 6.08 8.55 11.10
C GLY A 88 7.59 8.37 11.05
N GLY A 89 8.09 7.83 9.95
CA GLY A 89 9.49 7.48 9.77
C GLY A 89 10.41 8.65 9.42
N VAL A 90 11.67 8.34 9.28
CA VAL A 90 12.68 9.26 8.74
C VAL A 90 12.52 9.35 7.22
N TYR A 91 12.48 10.56 6.70
CA TYR A 91 12.50 10.79 5.25
C TYR A 91 13.91 10.59 4.71
N ARG A 92 14.04 9.90 3.58
CA ARG A 92 15.30 9.72 2.87
C ARG A 92 15.26 10.51 1.57
N LEU A 93 16.21 11.41 1.40
CA LEU A 93 16.34 12.27 0.23
C LEU A 93 17.53 11.78 -0.59
N PRO A 94 17.32 11.30 -1.82
CA PRO A 94 18.43 10.95 -2.71
C PRO A 94 19.30 12.18 -3.02
N ALA A 95 20.59 11.98 -3.15
CA ALA A 95 21.54 13.03 -3.51
C ALA A 95 21.12 13.75 -4.80
N GLY A 96 21.11 15.08 -4.78
CA GLY A 96 20.77 15.91 -5.93
C GLY A 96 19.27 15.94 -6.31
N ALA A 97 18.40 15.32 -5.50
CA ALA A 97 16.96 15.32 -5.75
C ALA A 97 16.25 16.50 -5.12
N THR A 98 15.14 16.92 -5.73
CA THR A 98 14.10 17.70 -5.06
C THR A 98 12.98 16.75 -4.67
N VAL A 99 12.62 16.72 -3.39
CA VAL A 99 11.64 15.79 -2.83
C VAL A 99 10.54 16.56 -2.12
N ASP A 100 9.30 16.30 -2.51
CA ASP A 100 8.12 16.81 -1.84
C ASP A 100 7.72 15.85 -0.71
N ILE A 101 7.46 16.39 0.49
CA ILE A 101 7.00 15.62 1.65
C ILE A 101 5.77 16.29 2.29
N TYR A 102 4.91 15.45 2.88
CA TYR A 102 3.63 15.83 3.46
C TYR A 102 3.53 15.32 4.90
N PRO A 103 4.24 15.95 5.86
CA PRO A 103 4.25 15.49 7.24
C PRO A 103 2.93 15.77 7.95
N PHE A 104 2.79 15.18 9.14
CA PHE A 104 1.76 15.52 10.10
C PHE A 104 2.36 15.48 11.53
N PHE A 105 1.72 16.21 12.46
CA PHE A 105 2.23 16.44 13.80
C PHE A 105 1.15 16.20 14.87
N GLY A 106 -0.09 15.96 14.46
CA GLY A 106 -1.24 15.80 15.35
C GLY A 106 -1.33 14.42 16.01
N ALA A 107 -2.55 13.91 16.14
CA ALA A 107 -2.78 12.58 16.71
C ALA A 107 -2.44 11.46 15.69
N PRO A 108 -1.84 10.35 16.15
CA PRO A 108 -1.48 9.24 15.24
C PRO A 108 -2.65 8.29 14.94
N PHE A 109 -3.89 8.78 14.95
CA PHE A 109 -5.10 7.97 14.79
C PHE A 109 -5.92 8.48 13.61
N GLY A 110 -6.27 7.55 12.71
CA GLY A 110 -7.21 7.78 11.63
C GLY A 110 -8.66 7.73 12.10
N LYS A 111 -9.58 7.83 11.14
CA LYS A 111 -11.02 7.80 11.40
C LYS A 111 -11.74 6.91 10.40
N VAL A 112 -12.60 6.02 10.90
CA VAL A 112 -13.53 5.25 10.06
C VAL A 112 -14.84 5.99 9.93
N THR A 113 -15.36 6.06 8.69
CA THR A 113 -16.70 6.56 8.37
C THR A 113 -17.45 5.52 7.54
N VAL A 114 -18.78 5.49 7.65
CA VAL A 114 -19.60 4.54 6.92
C VAL A 114 -20.46 5.30 5.91
N VAL A 115 -20.45 4.84 4.65
CA VAL A 115 -21.40 5.24 3.61
C VAL A 115 -22.43 4.13 3.51
N PRO A 116 -23.61 4.29 4.13
CA PRO A 116 -24.64 3.26 4.12
C PRO A 116 -25.32 3.18 2.75
N ASP A 117 -25.99 2.07 2.48
CA ASP A 117 -26.86 1.88 1.30
C ASP A 117 -26.22 2.25 -0.04
N PHE A 118 -24.89 2.05 -0.16
CA PHE A 118 -24.19 2.33 -1.40
C PHE A 118 -24.65 1.37 -2.51
N ALA A 119 -25.22 1.96 -3.57
CA ALA A 119 -25.83 1.19 -4.65
C ALA A 119 -24.79 0.46 -5.50
N SER A 120 -25.06 -0.79 -5.82
CA SER A 120 -24.33 -1.60 -6.80
C SER A 120 -25.21 -1.87 -8.03
N PRO A 121 -25.14 -1.03 -9.07
CA PRO A 121 -25.94 -1.23 -10.30
C PRO A 121 -25.65 -2.58 -10.97
N GLN A 122 -24.39 -3.03 -10.96
CA GLN A 122 -23.94 -4.27 -11.60
C GLN A 122 -24.51 -5.52 -10.92
N LEU A 123 -24.83 -5.42 -9.63
CA LEU A 123 -25.34 -6.54 -8.82
C LEU A 123 -26.82 -6.37 -8.43
N ASN A 124 -27.40 -5.21 -8.76
CA ASN A 124 -28.77 -4.83 -8.41
C ASN A 124 -29.05 -4.96 -6.90
N ASN A 125 -28.11 -4.52 -6.06
CA ASN A 125 -28.24 -4.50 -4.61
C ASN A 125 -27.58 -3.27 -3.99
N LYS A 126 -27.55 -3.22 -2.66
CA LYS A 126 -26.89 -2.17 -1.90
C LYS A 126 -26.03 -2.79 -0.80
N ARG A 127 -24.99 -2.07 -0.39
CA ARG A 127 -24.12 -2.46 0.73
C ARG A 127 -23.50 -1.22 1.37
N ALA A 128 -22.92 -1.34 2.56
CA ALA A 128 -22.14 -0.24 3.11
C ALA A 128 -20.71 -0.25 2.55
N LEU A 129 -20.14 0.95 2.44
CA LEU A 129 -18.69 1.14 2.34
C LEU A 129 -18.18 1.72 3.65
N ARG A 130 -17.10 1.15 4.19
CA ARG A 130 -16.43 1.62 5.40
C ARG A 130 -15.11 2.23 5.00
N ILE A 131 -14.97 3.52 5.22
CA ILE A 131 -13.82 4.29 4.75
C ILE A 131 -12.97 4.68 5.95
N TYR A 132 -11.78 4.07 6.05
CA TYR A 132 -10.75 4.54 6.98
C TYR A 132 -9.95 5.65 6.30
N LEU A 133 -9.90 6.81 6.94
CA LEU A 133 -9.09 7.96 6.57
C LEU A 133 -7.90 8.05 7.52
N PRO A 134 -6.66 8.13 7.01
CA PRO A 134 -5.46 8.08 7.83
C PRO A 134 -5.27 9.34 8.69
N PRO A 135 -4.34 9.31 9.68
CA PRO A 135 -4.17 10.38 10.68
C PRO A 135 -4.02 11.77 10.09
N SER A 136 -3.19 11.93 9.06
CA SER A 136 -2.95 13.25 8.45
C SER A 136 -4.10 13.76 7.58
N TYR A 137 -5.15 12.96 7.33
CA TYR A 137 -6.19 13.32 6.37
C TYR A 137 -6.91 14.62 6.72
N GLN A 138 -7.21 14.87 7.99
CA GLN A 138 -7.84 16.13 8.41
C GLN A 138 -6.81 17.24 8.63
N GLU A 139 -5.59 16.91 8.99
CA GLU A 139 -4.55 17.85 9.35
C GLU A 139 -3.84 18.44 8.13
N ASN A 140 -3.52 17.63 7.14
CA ASN A 140 -2.76 18.07 5.95
C ASN A 140 -3.60 17.98 4.68
N ALA A 141 -4.28 19.07 4.33
CA ALA A 141 -5.17 19.14 3.19
C ALA A 141 -4.45 19.01 1.81
N ALA A 142 -3.14 19.24 1.78
CA ALA A 142 -2.33 19.11 0.56
C ALA A 142 -2.03 17.66 0.20
N LYS A 143 -2.07 16.75 1.18
CA LYS A 143 -1.70 15.33 1.00
C LYS A 143 -2.77 14.54 0.27
N ARG A 144 -2.31 13.67 -0.63
CA ARG A 144 -3.10 12.63 -1.29
C ARG A 144 -2.60 11.25 -0.86
N TYR A 145 -3.43 10.23 -0.99
CA TYR A 145 -3.19 8.93 -0.37
C TYR A 145 -3.35 7.78 -1.35
N PRO A 146 -2.52 6.74 -1.26
CA PRO A 146 -2.80 5.46 -1.88
C PRO A 146 -4.10 4.88 -1.32
N VAL A 147 -4.69 3.92 -2.03
CA VAL A 147 -5.95 3.29 -1.65
C VAL A 147 -5.81 1.78 -1.62
N LEU A 148 -6.28 1.17 -0.53
CA LEU A 148 -6.46 -0.27 -0.38
C LEU A 148 -7.96 -0.58 -0.34
N TYR A 149 -8.44 -1.33 -1.34
CA TYR A 149 -9.79 -1.88 -1.33
C TYR A 149 -9.79 -3.23 -0.63
N MET A 150 -10.68 -3.43 0.34
CA MET A 150 -10.77 -4.68 1.09
C MET A 150 -12.19 -5.24 1.07
N HIS A 151 -12.29 -6.53 0.84
CA HIS A 151 -13.55 -7.27 0.90
C HIS A 151 -13.98 -7.50 2.35
N ASP A 152 -15.26 -7.85 2.54
CA ASP A 152 -15.84 -8.14 3.85
C ASP A 152 -15.68 -6.95 4.84
N GLY A 153 -16.01 -5.74 4.37
CA GLY A 153 -15.77 -4.47 5.05
C GLY A 153 -16.27 -4.42 6.49
N GLN A 154 -17.39 -5.10 6.78
CA GLN A 154 -17.98 -5.17 8.13
C GLN A 154 -17.06 -5.86 9.16
N ASN A 155 -16.06 -6.63 8.71
CA ASN A 155 -15.12 -7.37 9.58
C ASN A 155 -13.82 -6.62 9.87
N LEU A 156 -13.59 -5.42 9.32
CA LEU A 156 -12.27 -4.82 9.28
C LEU A 156 -11.92 -3.93 10.47
N PHE A 157 -12.91 -3.18 11.03
CA PHE A 157 -12.67 -2.01 11.87
C PHE A 157 -13.47 -1.97 13.18
N ASP A 158 -14.41 -2.89 13.43
CA ASP A 158 -15.24 -2.91 14.63
C ASP A 158 -15.80 -4.31 14.86
N ALA A 159 -15.42 -4.91 15.97
CA ALA A 159 -15.88 -6.23 16.39
C ALA A 159 -17.41 -6.34 16.50
N LYS A 160 -18.13 -5.20 16.77
CA LYS A 160 -19.59 -5.18 16.85
C LYS A 160 -20.27 -5.39 15.51
N THR A 161 -19.60 -5.07 14.41
CA THR A 161 -20.12 -5.26 13.05
C THR A 161 -19.58 -6.52 12.40
N ALA A 162 -18.50 -7.07 12.93
CA ALA A 162 -17.86 -8.26 12.41
C ALA A 162 -18.75 -9.49 12.51
N SER A 163 -18.80 -10.30 11.45
CA SER A 163 -19.69 -11.44 11.30
C SER A 163 -19.59 -12.47 12.43
N TYR A 164 -18.41 -12.59 13.06
CA TYR A 164 -18.13 -13.53 14.14
C TYR A 164 -17.71 -12.83 15.45
N GLY A 165 -17.97 -11.53 15.57
CA GLY A 165 -17.58 -10.75 16.75
C GLY A 165 -16.08 -10.53 16.93
N VAL A 166 -15.29 -10.82 15.91
CA VAL A 166 -13.85 -10.59 15.86
C VAL A 166 -13.51 -9.80 14.60
N GLU A 167 -12.90 -8.65 14.79
CA GLU A 167 -12.44 -7.80 13.67
C GLU A 167 -10.99 -8.07 13.29
N TRP A 168 -10.58 -7.53 12.14
CA TRP A 168 -9.19 -7.59 11.71
C TRP A 168 -8.29 -6.54 12.36
N GLY A 169 -8.85 -5.46 12.92
CA GLY A 169 -8.08 -4.35 13.50
C GLY A 169 -7.18 -3.66 12.47
N VAL A 170 -7.73 -3.41 11.27
CA VAL A 170 -6.94 -2.85 10.16
C VAL A 170 -6.55 -1.41 10.46
N ASP A 171 -7.44 -0.60 11.02
CA ASP A 171 -7.19 0.80 11.36
C ASP A 171 -6.18 0.93 12.51
N GLU A 172 -6.26 0.12 13.56
CA GLU A 172 -5.26 0.10 14.64
C GLU A 172 -3.90 -0.34 14.09
N THR A 173 -3.88 -1.33 13.21
CA THR A 173 -2.64 -1.80 12.60
C THR A 173 -2.01 -0.72 11.71
N VAL A 174 -2.80 -0.06 10.85
CA VAL A 174 -2.32 1.06 10.03
C VAL A 174 -1.83 2.22 10.92
N ASN A 175 -2.61 2.62 11.94
CA ASN A 175 -2.22 3.68 12.88
C ASN A 175 -0.86 3.39 13.51
N ARG A 176 -0.66 2.18 14.02
CA ARG A 176 0.60 1.75 14.64
C ARG A 176 1.78 1.73 13.66
N LEU A 177 1.59 1.17 12.47
CA LEU A 177 2.64 1.05 11.46
C LEU A 177 3.05 2.41 10.88
N VAL A 178 2.09 3.31 10.70
CA VAL A 178 2.35 4.70 10.29
C VAL A 178 3.08 5.46 11.39
N ALA A 179 2.60 5.40 12.63
CA ALA A 179 3.23 6.10 13.76
C ALA A 179 4.67 5.68 13.98
N THR A 180 4.99 4.40 13.76
CA THR A 180 6.36 3.85 13.88
C THR A 180 7.21 4.03 12.62
N GLY A 181 6.65 4.58 11.54
CA GLY A 181 7.38 4.82 10.29
C GLY A 181 7.74 3.55 9.52
N VAL A 182 6.93 2.50 9.66
CA VAL A 182 7.09 1.23 8.95
C VAL A 182 6.37 1.26 7.60
N MET A 183 5.21 1.95 7.55
CA MET A 183 4.44 2.08 6.31
C MET A 183 3.97 3.51 6.07
N ASP A 184 3.66 3.81 4.81
CA ASP A 184 2.99 5.05 4.41
C ASP A 184 1.52 5.04 4.82
N GLU A 185 0.95 6.23 4.95
CA GLU A 185 -0.49 6.38 5.17
C GLU A 185 -1.30 5.94 3.95
N VAL A 186 -2.39 5.25 4.18
CA VAL A 186 -3.29 4.70 3.15
C VAL A 186 -4.75 4.95 3.52
N ILE A 187 -5.60 5.24 2.55
CA ILE A 187 -7.06 5.16 2.69
C ILE A 187 -7.43 3.68 2.53
N VAL A 188 -8.18 3.13 3.50
CA VAL A 188 -8.72 1.77 3.35
C VAL A 188 -10.22 1.85 3.09
N VAL A 189 -10.65 1.17 2.02
CA VAL A 189 -12.05 1.09 1.60
C VAL A 189 -12.55 -0.32 1.83
N GLY A 190 -13.22 -0.53 2.96
CA GLY A 190 -13.92 -1.78 3.27
C GLY A 190 -15.24 -1.85 2.52
N ILE A 191 -15.44 -2.89 1.73
CA ILE A 191 -16.66 -3.16 0.96
C ILE A 191 -17.43 -4.25 1.71
N ASP A 192 -18.54 -3.91 2.35
CA ASP A 192 -19.36 -4.89 3.09
C ASP A 192 -19.86 -5.97 2.13
N ASN A 193 -19.87 -7.21 2.58
CA ASN A 193 -20.50 -8.28 1.80
C ASN A 193 -22.03 -8.25 1.96
N THR A 194 -22.70 -9.05 1.16
CA THR A 194 -24.15 -9.28 1.20
C THR A 194 -24.41 -10.77 1.43
N PRO A 195 -25.67 -11.19 1.65
CA PRO A 195 -26.01 -12.62 1.68
C PRO A 195 -25.58 -13.39 0.42
N ASP A 196 -25.39 -12.68 -0.69
CA ASP A 196 -24.91 -13.26 -1.97
C ASP A 196 -23.39 -13.42 -2.05
N ARG A 197 -22.65 -13.22 -0.94
CA ARG A 197 -21.18 -13.22 -0.89
C ARG A 197 -20.52 -14.35 -1.69
N ILE A 198 -21.04 -15.57 -1.55
CA ILE A 198 -20.47 -16.74 -2.24
C ILE A 198 -20.53 -16.54 -3.75
N THR A 199 -21.69 -16.14 -4.26
CA THR A 199 -21.87 -15.95 -5.71
C THR A 199 -21.11 -14.74 -6.23
N GLU A 200 -21.06 -13.64 -5.47
CA GLU A 200 -20.42 -12.41 -5.88
C GLU A 200 -18.89 -12.51 -5.90
N TYR A 201 -18.28 -13.23 -4.97
CA TYR A 201 -16.82 -13.31 -4.84
C TYR A 201 -16.19 -14.42 -5.71
N THR A 202 -17.01 -15.24 -6.38
CA THR A 202 -16.50 -16.44 -7.04
C THR A 202 -16.87 -16.52 -8.52
N PRO A 203 -15.97 -17.08 -9.34
CA PRO A 203 -16.30 -17.40 -10.73
C PRO A 203 -17.25 -18.62 -10.80
N CYS A 204 -17.86 -18.83 -11.96
CA CYS A 204 -18.71 -20.00 -12.21
C CYS A 204 -17.86 -21.28 -12.32
N CYS A 205 -18.31 -22.38 -11.88
CA CYS A 205 -19.36 -22.66 -10.92
C CYS A 205 -18.87 -23.86 -10.11
N ASP A 206 -18.89 -23.74 -8.79
CA ASP A 206 -18.61 -24.86 -7.91
C ASP A 206 -19.83 -25.80 -7.86
N PRO A 207 -19.66 -27.13 -7.97
CA PRO A 207 -20.79 -28.08 -7.99
C PRO A 207 -21.67 -28.04 -6.74
N LYS A 208 -21.08 -27.67 -5.59
CA LYS A 208 -21.78 -27.63 -4.29
C LYS A 208 -22.28 -26.25 -3.93
N TYR A 209 -21.47 -25.22 -4.20
CA TYR A 209 -21.68 -23.86 -3.70
C TYR A 209 -22.18 -22.89 -4.78
N GLY A 210 -22.18 -23.28 -6.04
CA GLY A 210 -22.61 -22.41 -7.15
C GLY A 210 -21.56 -21.36 -7.52
N GLY A 211 -21.83 -20.11 -7.29
CA GLY A 211 -20.96 -19.00 -7.68
C GLY A 211 -21.39 -18.32 -8.99
N GLY A 212 -20.50 -17.54 -9.60
CA GLY A 212 -20.63 -17.05 -10.97
C GLY A 212 -20.90 -15.58 -11.18
N LYS A 213 -21.02 -14.77 -10.10
CA LYS A 213 -21.24 -13.31 -10.22
C LYS A 213 -19.95 -12.50 -10.07
N LEU A 214 -18.75 -13.13 -10.03
CA LEU A 214 -17.49 -12.39 -9.85
C LEU A 214 -17.30 -11.30 -10.91
N ASN A 215 -17.73 -11.53 -12.16
CA ASN A 215 -17.59 -10.50 -13.20
C ASN A 215 -18.43 -9.25 -12.90
N ALA A 216 -19.62 -9.41 -12.33
CA ALA A 216 -20.46 -8.29 -11.93
C ALA A 216 -19.91 -7.57 -10.68
N TYR A 217 -19.33 -8.33 -9.74
CA TYR A 217 -18.69 -7.77 -8.55
C TYR A 217 -17.39 -7.03 -8.90
N ASP A 218 -16.61 -7.55 -9.81
CA ASP A 218 -15.42 -6.93 -10.40
C ASP A 218 -15.79 -5.59 -11.05
N ALA A 219 -16.76 -5.57 -11.94
CA ALA A 219 -17.29 -4.36 -12.55
C ALA A 219 -17.82 -3.36 -11.51
N PHE A 220 -18.49 -3.82 -10.44
CA PHE A 220 -18.92 -2.95 -9.34
C PHE A 220 -17.74 -2.24 -8.68
N ILE A 221 -16.65 -2.94 -8.38
CA ILE A 221 -15.45 -2.33 -7.77
C ILE A 221 -14.82 -1.32 -8.73
N VAL A 222 -14.59 -1.72 -9.97
CA VAL A 222 -13.82 -0.95 -10.95
C VAL A 222 -14.59 0.24 -11.50
N GLU A 223 -15.89 0.07 -11.80
CA GLU A 223 -16.70 1.06 -12.49
C GLU A 223 -17.54 1.94 -11.55
N THR A 224 -17.79 1.47 -10.31
CA THR A 224 -18.65 2.17 -9.37
C THR A 224 -17.93 2.60 -8.09
N VAL A 225 -17.31 1.66 -7.36
CA VAL A 225 -16.68 1.98 -6.07
C VAL A 225 -15.43 2.85 -6.26
N LYS A 226 -14.49 2.42 -7.11
CA LYS A 226 -13.24 3.16 -7.30
C LYS A 226 -13.48 4.58 -7.82
N PRO A 227 -14.29 4.83 -8.86
CA PRO A 227 -14.59 6.18 -9.31
C PRO A 227 -15.29 7.06 -8.26
N TYR A 228 -16.14 6.49 -7.42
CA TYR A 228 -16.73 7.20 -6.28
C TYR A 228 -15.68 7.64 -5.28
N VAL A 229 -14.79 6.71 -4.88
CA VAL A 229 -13.71 6.98 -3.91
C VAL A 229 -12.77 8.05 -4.43
N ASP A 230 -12.34 7.97 -5.68
CA ASP A 230 -11.41 8.93 -6.29
C ASP A 230 -12.00 10.34 -6.43
N ARG A 231 -13.32 10.45 -6.64
CA ARG A 231 -14.00 11.76 -6.68
C ARG A 231 -14.27 12.35 -5.31
N THR A 232 -14.44 11.51 -4.29
CA THR A 232 -14.90 11.93 -2.97
C THR A 232 -13.73 12.21 -2.02
N TYR A 233 -12.64 11.46 -2.17
CA TYR A 233 -11.50 11.51 -1.26
C TYR A 233 -10.22 11.94 -1.97
N ARG A 234 -9.25 12.44 -1.21
CA ARG A 234 -7.95 12.84 -1.73
C ARG A 234 -7.06 11.62 -2.01
N THR A 235 -7.36 10.90 -3.08
CA THR A 235 -6.62 9.72 -3.50
C THR A 235 -5.48 10.05 -4.45
N LEU A 236 -4.52 9.13 -4.55
CA LEU A 236 -3.60 8.96 -5.66
C LEU A 236 -4.21 7.88 -6.57
N PRO A 237 -4.95 8.25 -7.64
CA PRO A 237 -5.84 7.33 -8.34
C PRO A 237 -5.13 6.35 -9.29
N GLY A 238 -3.80 6.51 -9.47
CA GLY A 238 -3.00 5.70 -10.39
C GLY A 238 -2.78 4.27 -9.89
N LYS A 239 -2.52 3.34 -10.81
CA LYS A 239 -2.32 1.92 -10.49
C LYS A 239 -1.23 1.68 -9.44
N ALA A 240 -0.12 2.42 -9.49
CA ALA A 240 1.01 2.25 -8.58
C ALA A 240 0.63 2.40 -7.10
N THR A 241 -0.45 3.11 -6.82
CA THR A 241 -0.95 3.47 -5.49
C THR A 241 -2.29 2.83 -5.16
N THR A 242 -2.76 1.87 -5.99
CA THR A 242 -4.03 1.17 -5.81
C THR A 242 -3.79 -0.31 -5.54
N ALA A 243 -4.38 -0.83 -4.46
CA ALA A 243 -4.30 -2.23 -4.04
C ALA A 243 -5.68 -2.81 -3.74
N ILE A 244 -5.80 -4.14 -3.80
CA ILE A 244 -7.01 -4.88 -3.43
C ILE A 244 -6.63 -6.08 -2.56
N MET A 245 -7.40 -6.38 -1.51
CA MET A 245 -7.09 -7.50 -0.60
C MET A 245 -8.36 -8.08 0.03
N GLY A 246 -8.30 -9.35 0.39
CA GLY A 246 -9.33 -10.02 1.17
C GLY A 246 -8.91 -11.41 1.62
N SER A 247 -9.77 -12.06 2.39
CA SER A 247 -9.53 -13.44 2.86
C SER A 247 -10.50 -14.44 2.26
N SER A 248 -10.10 -15.71 2.28
CA SER A 248 -10.98 -16.81 1.87
C SER A 248 -11.48 -16.62 0.43
N LEU A 249 -12.79 -16.54 0.21
CA LEU A 249 -13.38 -16.20 -1.10
C LEU A 249 -13.00 -14.78 -1.52
N GLY A 250 -12.88 -13.83 -0.60
CA GLY A 250 -12.37 -12.47 -0.88
C GLY A 250 -10.92 -12.49 -1.34
N GLY A 251 -10.12 -13.44 -0.89
CA GLY A 251 -8.75 -13.64 -1.37
C GLY A 251 -8.69 -14.05 -2.84
N ILE A 252 -9.51 -15.03 -3.26
CA ILE A 252 -9.57 -15.39 -4.69
C ILE A 252 -10.15 -14.27 -5.54
N ALA A 253 -11.16 -13.53 -5.03
CA ALA A 253 -11.69 -12.35 -5.72
C ALA A 253 -10.59 -11.31 -5.95
N SER A 254 -9.79 -10.98 -4.93
CA SER A 254 -8.69 -10.02 -5.03
C SER A 254 -7.66 -10.42 -6.08
N VAL A 255 -7.22 -11.69 -6.07
CA VAL A 255 -6.23 -12.20 -7.02
C VAL A 255 -6.77 -12.13 -8.46
N LEU A 256 -8.00 -12.60 -8.69
CA LEU A 256 -8.60 -12.64 -10.02
C LEU A 256 -8.89 -11.24 -10.57
N ILE A 257 -9.41 -10.33 -9.74
CA ILE A 257 -9.70 -8.95 -10.15
C ILE A 257 -8.40 -8.24 -10.54
N ALA A 258 -7.36 -8.34 -9.72
CA ALA A 258 -6.09 -7.69 -10.02
C ALA A 258 -5.39 -8.26 -11.27
N GLN A 259 -5.50 -9.56 -11.51
CA GLN A 259 -4.99 -10.19 -12.73
C GLN A 259 -5.71 -9.68 -13.99
N ARG A 260 -6.99 -9.36 -13.90
CA ARG A 260 -7.79 -8.83 -15.01
C ARG A 260 -7.56 -7.34 -15.25
N HIS A 261 -7.25 -6.60 -14.19
CA HIS A 261 -7.09 -5.15 -14.21
C HIS A 261 -5.68 -4.69 -13.74
N PRO A 262 -4.60 -5.14 -14.40
CA PRO A 262 -3.23 -4.73 -14.05
C PRO A 262 -2.93 -3.26 -14.40
N ASP A 263 -3.84 -2.60 -15.10
CA ASP A 263 -3.87 -1.16 -15.38
C ASP A 263 -4.48 -0.35 -14.23
N ILE A 264 -5.23 -0.99 -13.33
CA ILE A 264 -5.88 -0.38 -12.17
C ILE A 264 -5.18 -0.73 -10.87
N PHE A 265 -4.83 -2.00 -10.67
CA PHE A 265 -4.23 -2.52 -9.46
C PHE A 265 -2.77 -2.93 -9.70
N SER A 266 -1.86 -2.44 -8.87
CA SER A 266 -0.46 -2.90 -8.88
C SER A 266 -0.15 -3.89 -7.76
N LYS A 267 -1.12 -4.15 -6.86
CA LYS A 267 -0.92 -4.98 -5.67
C LYS A 267 -2.22 -5.72 -5.34
N ALA A 268 -2.11 -7.00 -5.03
CA ALA A 268 -3.25 -7.81 -4.59
C ALA A 268 -2.87 -8.76 -3.45
N GLY A 269 -3.73 -8.85 -2.43
CA GLY A 269 -3.55 -9.72 -1.27
C GLY A 269 -4.60 -10.82 -1.21
N GLY A 270 -4.14 -12.07 -1.26
CA GLY A 270 -4.95 -13.25 -1.04
C GLY A 270 -4.62 -13.90 0.31
N VAL A 271 -5.36 -13.54 1.35
CA VAL A 271 -5.17 -14.06 2.71
C VAL A 271 -5.98 -15.34 2.88
N SER A 272 -5.36 -16.46 3.23
CA SER A 272 -6.05 -17.76 3.39
C SER A 272 -7.04 -18.04 2.25
N SER A 273 -6.60 -17.82 1.02
CA SER A 273 -7.48 -17.83 -0.16
C SER A 273 -8.09 -19.20 -0.44
N SER A 274 -9.36 -19.22 -0.80
CA SER A 274 -10.10 -20.46 -1.11
C SER A 274 -9.73 -21.01 -2.50
N PHE A 275 -8.45 -21.28 -2.76
CA PHE A 275 -7.98 -21.81 -4.06
C PHE A 275 -8.49 -23.22 -4.37
N TRP A 276 -9.10 -23.92 -3.40
CA TRP A 276 -9.84 -25.17 -3.59
C TRP A 276 -11.13 -24.99 -4.42
N TRP A 277 -11.61 -23.74 -4.62
CA TRP A 277 -12.86 -23.44 -5.31
C TRP A 277 -12.97 -24.18 -6.64
N ASN A 278 -14.16 -24.77 -6.88
CA ASN A 278 -14.45 -25.57 -8.06
C ASN A 278 -13.39 -26.65 -8.34
N ASN A 279 -13.11 -27.47 -7.32
CA ASN A 279 -12.08 -28.53 -7.36
C ASN A 279 -10.68 -28.03 -7.78
N GLY A 280 -10.30 -26.83 -7.36
CA GLY A 280 -9.01 -26.24 -7.70
C GLY A 280 -8.88 -25.74 -9.15
N ALA A 281 -10.00 -25.47 -9.81
CA ALA A 281 -9.98 -25.02 -11.22
C ALA A 281 -9.15 -23.75 -11.46
N LEU A 282 -8.97 -22.92 -10.44
CA LEU A 282 -8.14 -21.73 -10.51
C LEU A 282 -6.64 -22.05 -10.62
N LEU A 283 -6.20 -23.13 -9.99
CA LEU A 283 -4.81 -23.60 -10.06
C LEU A 283 -4.40 -24.05 -11.46
N ALA A 284 -5.36 -24.60 -12.22
CA ALA A 284 -5.14 -25.03 -13.60
C ALA A 284 -5.17 -23.88 -14.62
N LYS A 285 -5.60 -22.67 -14.21
CA LYS A 285 -5.84 -21.52 -15.09
C LYS A 285 -5.09 -20.26 -14.65
N VAL A 286 -3.95 -20.42 -13.99
CA VAL A 286 -3.11 -19.27 -13.61
C VAL A 286 -2.66 -18.56 -14.89
N PRO A 287 -2.99 -17.28 -15.07
CA PRO A 287 -2.60 -16.54 -16.26
C PRO A 287 -1.09 -16.33 -16.32
N ASP A 288 -0.60 -15.92 -17.48
CA ASP A 288 0.77 -15.47 -17.62
C ASP A 288 1.04 -14.27 -16.73
N HIS A 289 2.33 -14.02 -16.45
CA HIS A 289 2.76 -12.93 -15.59
C HIS A 289 2.15 -11.59 -15.99
N VAL A 290 1.55 -10.89 -15.03
CA VAL A 290 1.08 -9.51 -15.15
C VAL A 290 1.85 -8.62 -14.15
N PRO A 291 2.02 -7.31 -14.42
CA PRO A 291 2.80 -6.40 -13.56
C PRO A 291 2.03 -6.00 -12.28
N VAL A 292 1.68 -6.99 -11.49
CA VAL A 292 0.98 -6.88 -10.20
C VAL A 292 1.78 -7.63 -9.15
N LYS A 293 1.97 -7.04 -7.99
CA LYS A 293 2.56 -7.70 -6.81
C LYS A 293 1.48 -8.48 -6.06
N PHE A 294 1.70 -9.77 -5.87
CA PHE A 294 0.77 -10.65 -5.16
C PHE A 294 1.32 -11.08 -3.81
N TYR A 295 0.57 -10.80 -2.75
CA TYR A 295 0.77 -11.39 -1.44
C TYR A 295 -0.18 -12.57 -1.27
N LEU A 296 0.35 -13.74 -0.94
CA LEU A 296 -0.41 -14.95 -0.63
C LEU A 296 0.00 -15.46 0.74
N ASP A 297 -0.96 -15.86 1.56
CA ASP A 297 -0.66 -16.55 2.81
C ASP A 297 -1.68 -17.65 3.13
N ALA A 298 -1.28 -18.54 4.03
CA ALA A 298 -2.18 -19.47 4.68
C ALA A 298 -1.59 -19.91 6.03
N GLY A 299 -2.47 -20.24 6.98
CA GLY A 299 -2.12 -20.87 8.23
C GLY A 299 -1.81 -22.35 8.06
N THR A 300 -1.06 -22.92 9.01
CA THR A 300 -0.69 -24.35 9.01
C THR A 300 -1.74 -25.26 9.62
N ARG A 301 -2.85 -24.72 10.12
CA ARG A 301 -3.94 -25.48 10.76
C ARG A 301 -5.26 -25.28 10.02
N ASP A 302 -5.63 -26.22 9.16
CA ASP A 302 -6.92 -26.24 8.44
C ASP A 302 -7.24 -24.92 7.71
N ASP A 303 -6.23 -24.35 7.04
CA ASP A 303 -6.31 -23.02 6.42
C ASP A 303 -5.97 -23.01 4.90
N GLY A 304 -6.07 -24.15 4.24
CA GLY A 304 -5.84 -24.24 2.80
C GLY A 304 -4.39 -24.03 2.35
N LEU A 305 -3.42 -24.35 3.23
CA LEU A 305 -1.99 -24.16 2.95
C LEU A 305 -1.53 -24.89 1.68
N ASP A 306 -1.99 -26.12 1.46
CA ASP A 306 -1.59 -26.93 0.30
C ASP A 306 -2.03 -26.27 -1.01
N ASP A 307 -3.27 -25.78 -1.09
CA ASP A 307 -3.77 -25.13 -2.30
C ASP A 307 -3.15 -23.75 -2.50
N THR A 308 -2.87 -23.02 -1.42
CA THR A 308 -2.14 -21.74 -1.50
C THR A 308 -0.69 -21.98 -1.96
N THR A 309 -0.05 -23.06 -1.50
CA THR A 309 1.30 -23.45 -1.95
C THR A 309 1.30 -23.82 -3.44
N LYS A 310 0.32 -24.61 -3.90
CA LYS A 310 0.16 -24.91 -5.34
C LYS A 310 -0.04 -23.65 -6.18
N MET A 311 -0.84 -22.68 -5.68
CA MET A 311 -1.03 -21.40 -6.38
C MET A 311 0.28 -20.63 -6.49
N ARG A 312 1.05 -20.49 -5.40
CA ARG A 312 2.38 -19.88 -5.42
C ARG A 312 3.27 -20.56 -6.48
N ASP A 313 3.36 -21.88 -6.45
CA ASP A 313 4.23 -22.64 -7.37
C ASP A 313 3.80 -22.47 -8.83
N ALA A 314 2.50 -22.46 -9.08
CA ALA A 314 1.96 -22.21 -10.40
C ALA A 314 2.25 -20.78 -10.89
N MET A 315 2.19 -19.77 -10.01
CA MET A 315 2.57 -18.39 -10.34
C MET A 315 4.08 -18.28 -10.61
N LEU A 316 4.94 -18.90 -9.79
CA LEU A 316 6.38 -18.96 -10.07
C LEU A 316 6.68 -19.57 -11.44
N ALA A 317 5.99 -20.66 -11.80
CA ALA A 317 6.12 -21.28 -13.12
C ALA A 317 5.67 -20.37 -14.29
N LYS A 318 4.85 -19.35 -14.01
CA LYS A 318 4.41 -18.32 -14.95
C LYS A 318 5.30 -17.08 -14.98
N GLY A 319 6.42 -17.10 -14.27
CA GLY A 319 7.43 -16.04 -14.30
C GLY A 319 7.33 -14.99 -13.19
N TYR A 320 6.44 -15.16 -12.21
CA TYR A 320 6.48 -14.34 -11.00
C TYR A 320 7.74 -14.66 -10.19
N ARG A 321 8.28 -13.67 -9.47
CA ARG A 321 9.54 -13.78 -8.75
C ARG A 321 9.30 -13.66 -7.25
N ASP A 322 9.82 -14.62 -6.50
CA ASP A 322 9.71 -14.64 -5.05
C ASP A 322 10.34 -13.38 -4.43
N ALA A 323 9.69 -12.83 -3.43
CA ALA A 323 10.04 -11.60 -2.71
C ALA A 323 10.11 -10.31 -3.55
N ASP A 324 9.85 -10.34 -4.86
CA ASP A 324 9.83 -9.17 -5.74
C ASP A 324 8.40 -8.78 -6.13
N ASP A 325 7.71 -9.66 -6.85
CA ASP A 325 6.31 -9.49 -7.27
C ASP A 325 5.37 -10.58 -6.73
N LEU A 326 5.90 -11.58 -6.04
CA LEU A 326 5.14 -12.59 -5.31
C LEU A 326 5.73 -12.79 -3.90
N MET A 327 4.94 -12.48 -2.87
CA MET A 327 5.30 -12.80 -1.48
C MET A 327 4.39 -13.92 -0.99
N PHE A 328 5.00 -14.98 -0.46
CA PHE A 328 4.28 -16.07 0.18
C PHE A 328 4.63 -16.16 1.66
N TYR A 329 3.60 -16.12 2.53
CA TYR A 329 3.77 -16.22 3.97
C TYR A 329 3.05 -17.44 4.55
N LYS A 330 3.80 -18.39 5.11
CA LYS A 330 3.28 -19.52 5.86
C LYS A 330 3.09 -19.13 7.31
N ALA A 331 1.84 -18.99 7.75
CA ALA A 331 1.51 -18.57 9.12
C ALA A 331 1.45 -19.76 10.06
N GLU A 332 2.53 -19.99 10.83
CA GLU A 332 2.64 -21.14 11.71
C GLU A 332 1.59 -21.11 12.84
N GLY A 333 0.88 -22.22 13.03
CA GLY A 333 -0.17 -22.36 14.03
C GLY A 333 -1.49 -21.63 13.74
N ALA A 334 -1.54 -20.79 12.70
CA ALA A 334 -2.73 -20.02 12.35
C ALA A 334 -3.83 -20.89 11.72
N ARG A 335 -5.08 -20.45 11.87
CA ARG A 335 -6.30 -21.11 11.38
C ARG A 335 -7.06 -20.19 10.42
N HIS A 336 -8.09 -20.74 9.76
CA HIS A 336 -8.98 -20.02 8.85
C HIS A 336 -10.01 -19.21 9.64
N ASN A 337 -9.61 -18.09 10.24
CA ASN A 337 -10.50 -17.19 10.97
C ASN A 337 -9.92 -15.78 11.12
N GLU A 338 -10.80 -14.84 11.51
CA GLU A 338 -10.52 -13.42 11.66
C GLU A 338 -9.39 -13.15 12.67
N ALA A 339 -9.33 -13.84 13.79
CA ALA A 339 -8.27 -13.66 14.80
C ALA A 339 -6.89 -13.98 14.21
N SER A 340 -6.80 -15.05 13.43
CA SER A 340 -5.56 -15.42 12.74
C SER A 340 -5.20 -14.41 11.63
N TRP A 341 -6.17 -13.87 10.92
CA TRP A 341 -5.94 -12.84 9.88
C TRP A 341 -5.54 -11.51 10.48
N SER A 342 -6.21 -11.08 11.56
CA SER A 342 -5.84 -9.91 12.36
C SER A 342 -4.38 -9.96 12.82
N ALA A 343 -3.95 -11.13 13.34
CA ALA A 343 -2.59 -11.30 13.88
C ALA A 343 -1.46 -11.13 12.84
N ARG A 344 -1.79 -11.11 11.53
CA ARG A 344 -0.80 -11.03 10.45
C ARG A 344 -1.10 -10.03 9.34
N VAL A 345 -2.16 -9.21 9.49
CA VAL A 345 -2.54 -8.19 8.51
C VAL A 345 -1.43 -7.14 8.29
N ASP A 346 -0.54 -6.96 9.25
CA ASP A 346 0.64 -6.11 9.13
C ASP A 346 1.58 -6.54 7.98
N LYS A 347 1.65 -7.82 7.65
CA LYS A 347 2.52 -8.36 6.62
C LYS A 347 2.19 -7.81 5.23
N PRO A 348 0.97 -8.01 4.68
CA PRO A 348 0.60 -7.43 3.38
C PRO A 348 0.60 -5.91 3.41
N LEU A 349 0.17 -5.26 4.50
CA LEU A 349 0.15 -3.81 4.61
C LEU A 349 1.55 -3.20 4.46
N THR A 350 2.53 -3.71 5.18
CA THR A 350 3.91 -3.22 5.11
C THR A 350 4.58 -3.53 3.76
N TRP A 351 4.25 -4.65 3.14
CA TRP A 351 4.80 -5.01 1.84
C TRP A 351 4.20 -4.18 0.70
N PHE A 352 2.90 -3.82 0.79
CA PHE A 352 2.24 -2.99 -0.22
C PHE A 352 2.61 -1.53 -0.11
N PHE A 353 2.75 -1.01 1.10
CA PHE A 353 2.91 0.42 1.36
C PHE A 353 4.09 0.70 2.32
N PRO A 354 5.32 0.20 2.03
CA PRO A 354 6.46 0.47 2.91
C PRO A 354 6.72 1.97 2.99
N TRP A 355 7.25 2.45 4.11
CA TRP A 355 7.52 3.87 4.33
C TRP A 355 8.33 4.50 3.21
N GLY A 356 7.85 5.60 2.68
CA GLY A 356 8.48 6.34 1.59
C GLY A 356 8.24 5.76 0.18
N SER A 357 7.36 4.77 0.04
CA SER A 357 7.01 4.19 -1.26
C SER A 357 6.04 5.03 -2.08
N THR A 358 5.26 5.90 -1.42
CA THR A 358 4.22 6.73 -2.03
C THR A 358 4.60 8.20 -2.02
N ARG A 359 5.75 8.53 -2.62
CA ARG A 359 6.16 9.92 -2.81
C ARG A 359 5.28 10.57 -3.87
N GLN A 360 4.85 11.80 -3.60
CA GLN A 360 4.04 12.60 -4.52
C GLN A 360 4.93 13.51 -5.36
#